data_0c33ac77e285ac340a758ed4956399f6
#
_entry.id   0c33ac77e285ac340a758ed4956399f6
#
_cell.length_a   1.000
_cell.length_b   1.000
_cell.length_c   1.000
_cell.angle_alpha   90.00
_cell.angle_beta   90.00
_cell.angle_gamma   90.00
#
_symmetry.space_group_name_H-M   'P 1'
#
loop_
_entity.id
_entity.type
_entity.pdbx_description
1 polymer ?
#
loop_
_entity_poly.entity_id
_entity_poly.type
_entity_poly.pdbx_seq_one_letter_code
_entity_poly.pdbx_strand_id
1 'polypeptide(L)'
;GHSEVVAHLLADTAVDPDAPDPLNLFRVHWYNSADRRGIDAVPGHLVLPESLTGVPSPIVVALGERFPMIEAHKVLAAYGCLAPRLVTGQFDPTAHKALWPSTGNYCRGGVAVSRIMGCRGVAILPELMSAERFAWLEKWVSDPADVIRTPGSESNVKEIYDECARLDQDASNVIFNQFCEFGNVLAHYRLTGRALGHVFEHVRASHPGLELFAYTSATGSAGTLSAGDRLKDDFGAKIVAVEALECPTLLRNGFGEHNIQGIGDKHVPYVHNVMNTDLVVGISDAATDSLLYLFNDEAGRSFLRERKGVAPELVE
;
A
#
# COMPACT_ATOMS: atom_id res chain seq x y z
N GLY A 1 2.10 -13.33 -26.59
CA GLY A 1 2.75 -12.05 -26.36
C GLY A 1 3.77 -12.12 -25.24
N HIS A 2 4.46 -11.03 -24.94
CA HIS A 2 5.50 -11.00 -23.90
C HIS A 2 4.95 -11.39 -22.51
N SER A 3 3.74 -10.98 -22.19
CA SER A 3 3.03 -11.34 -20.96
C SER A 3 2.73 -12.84 -20.83
N GLU A 4 2.46 -13.54 -21.91
CA GLU A 4 2.25 -14.98 -21.89
C GLU A 4 3.54 -15.76 -21.62
N VAL A 5 4.66 -15.30 -22.22
CA VAL A 5 5.98 -15.89 -21.95
C VAL A 5 6.35 -15.75 -20.47
N VAL A 6 6.10 -14.57 -19.88
CA VAL A 6 6.37 -14.33 -18.46
C VAL A 6 5.45 -15.16 -17.58
N ALA A 7 4.16 -15.30 -17.90
CA ALA A 7 3.23 -16.15 -17.16
C ALA A 7 3.69 -17.62 -17.16
N HIS A 8 4.17 -18.12 -18.30
CA HIS A 8 4.76 -19.45 -18.39
C HIS A 8 6.02 -19.60 -17.54
N LEU A 9 6.95 -18.64 -17.61
CA LEU A 9 8.17 -18.66 -16.79
C LEU A 9 7.85 -18.67 -15.29
N LEU A 10 6.86 -17.91 -14.86
CA LEU A 10 6.44 -17.89 -13.45
C LEU A 10 5.76 -19.20 -13.02
N ALA A 11 5.00 -19.84 -13.91
CA ALA A 11 4.37 -21.13 -13.64
C ALA A 11 5.39 -22.27 -13.57
N ASP A 12 6.37 -22.26 -14.48
CA ASP A 12 7.34 -23.35 -14.63
C ASP A 12 8.47 -23.31 -13.59
N THR A 13 8.83 -22.15 -13.05
CA THR A 13 10.03 -21.99 -12.21
C THR A 13 9.79 -22.13 -10.71
N ALA A 14 8.55 -22.31 -10.25
CA ALA A 14 8.19 -22.43 -8.83
C ALA A 14 8.84 -21.37 -7.90
N VAL A 15 9.08 -20.15 -8.42
CA VAL A 15 9.68 -19.05 -7.68
C VAL A 15 8.81 -18.70 -6.48
N ASP A 16 9.40 -18.70 -5.29
CA ASP A 16 8.75 -18.23 -4.07
C ASP A 16 8.39 -16.75 -4.19
N PRO A 17 7.12 -16.34 -4.02
CA PRO A 17 6.69 -14.93 -4.09
C PRO A 17 7.43 -14.04 -3.09
N ASP A 18 7.97 -14.59 -2.01
CA ASP A 18 8.65 -13.85 -0.96
C ASP A 18 10.19 -13.92 -1.07
N ALA A 19 10.71 -14.54 -2.14
CA ALA A 19 12.13 -14.58 -2.41
C ALA A 19 12.63 -13.30 -3.12
N PRO A 20 13.92 -12.93 -2.92
CA PRO A 20 14.54 -11.84 -3.68
C PRO A 20 14.91 -12.27 -5.11
N ASP A 21 13.92 -12.74 -5.86
CA ASP A 21 14.07 -13.22 -7.22
C ASP A 21 13.59 -12.16 -8.22
N PRO A 22 14.36 -11.80 -9.27
CA PRO A 22 13.98 -10.84 -10.29
C PRO A 22 12.63 -11.12 -10.97
N LEU A 23 12.21 -12.39 -11.06
CA LEU A 23 10.91 -12.76 -11.63
C LEU A 23 9.73 -12.25 -10.79
N ASN A 24 9.93 -11.95 -9.51
CA ASN A 24 8.91 -11.33 -8.68
C ASN A 24 8.55 -9.90 -9.11
N LEU A 25 9.35 -9.22 -9.95
CA LEU A 25 8.93 -7.97 -10.60
C LEU A 25 7.65 -8.14 -11.42
N PHE A 26 7.46 -9.30 -12.05
CA PHE A 26 6.28 -9.60 -12.86
C PHE A 26 5.04 -9.92 -12.03
N ARG A 27 5.17 -10.02 -10.70
CA ARG A 27 4.07 -10.17 -9.73
C ARG A 27 3.71 -8.84 -9.04
N VAL A 28 4.36 -7.72 -9.40
CA VAL A 28 4.06 -6.40 -8.84
C VAL A 28 2.81 -5.82 -9.53
N HIS A 29 1.65 -6.46 -9.32
CA HIS A 29 0.36 -6.07 -9.87
C HIS A 29 -0.80 -6.61 -9.01
N TRP A 30 -2.03 -6.16 -9.26
CA TRP A 30 -3.24 -6.52 -8.51
C TRP A 30 -3.85 -7.90 -8.87
N TYR A 31 -3.39 -8.55 -9.93
CA TYR A 31 -4.00 -9.78 -10.48
C TYR A 31 -3.39 -11.07 -9.95
N ASN A 32 -2.62 -11.04 -8.89
CA ASN A 32 -2.06 -12.25 -8.30
C ASN A 32 -3.17 -13.13 -7.70
N SER A 33 -3.05 -14.44 -7.89
CA SER A 33 -3.88 -15.44 -7.24
C SER A 33 -3.72 -15.43 -5.71
N ALA A 34 -4.58 -16.16 -5.01
CA ALA A 34 -4.53 -16.20 -3.54
C ALA A 34 -3.22 -16.75 -2.98
N ASP A 35 -2.59 -17.71 -3.68
CA ASP A 35 -1.26 -18.23 -3.34
C ASP A 35 -0.10 -17.36 -3.84
N ARG A 36 -0.40 -16.22 -4.50
CA ARG A 36 0.54 -15.27 -5.10
C ARG A 36 1.47 -15.86 -6.18
N ARG A 37 1.17 -17.07 -6.67
CA ARG A 37 1.98 -17.77 -7.68
C ARG A 37 1.41 -17.64 -9.10
N GLY A 38 0.10 -17.62 -9.22
CA GLY A 38 -0.62 -17.48 -10.49
C GLY A 38 -1.13 -16.06 -10.74
N ILE A 39 -1.84 -15.91 -11.87
CA ILE A 39 -2.50 -14.67 -12.29
C ILE A 39 -3.99 -14.95 -12.46
N ASP A 40 -4.83 -14.27 -11.70
CA ASP A 40 -6.28 -14.34 -11.80
C ASP A 40 -6.79 -13.44 -12.93
N ALA A 41 -7.95 -13.78 -13.49
CA ALA A 41 -8.59 -12.97 -14.52
C ALA A 41 -9.08 -11.60 -13.99
N VAL A 42 -9.43 -11.54 -12.71
CA VAL A 42 -9.89 -10.33 -12.00
C VAL A 42 -9.08 -10.16 -10.73
N PRO A 43 -8.71 -8.93 -10.35
CA PRO A 43 -8.00 -8.68 -9.09
C PRO A 43 -8.70 -9.28 -7.87
N GLY A 44 -7.93 -9.83 -6.94
CA GLY A 44 -8.46 -10.39 -5.70
C GLY A 44 -9.28 -9.35 -4.92
N HIS A 45 -10.52 -9.71 -4.57
CA HIS A 45 -11.43 -8.82 -3.85
C HIS A 45 -12.46 -9.63 -3.04
N LEU A 46 -13.06 -8.95 -2.06
CA LEU A 46 -14.21 -9.44 -1.31
C LEU A 46 -15.37 -8.49 -1.56
N VAL A 47 -16.59 -9.04 -1.61
CA VAL A 47 -17.82 -8.25 -1.60
C VAL A 47 -18.49 -8.47 -0.24
N LEU A 48 -18.47 -7.46 0.61
CA LEU A 48 -19.04 -7.53 1.95
C LEU A 48 -20.57 -7.45 1.85
N PRO A 49 -21.31 -8.40 2.47
CA PRO A 49 -22.77 -8.41 2.41
C PRO A 49 -23.38 -7.40 3.38
N GLU A 50 -24.63 -6.98 3.10
CA GLU A 50 -25.39 -6.10 3.96
C GLU A 50 -25.56 -6.65 5.40
N SER A 51 -25.69 -7.98 5.54
CA SER A 51 -25.81 -8.63 6.85
C SER A 51 -24.62 -8.38 7.79
N LEU A 52 -23.42 -8.16 7.20
CA LEU A 52 -22.21 -7.80 7.94
C LEU A 52 -22.07 -6.30 8.13
N THR A 53 -22.35 -5.53 7.07
CA THR A 53 -22.05 -4.08 7.05
C THR A 53 -23.20 -3.23 7.55
N GLY A 54 -24.44 -3.73 7.50
CA GLY A 54 -25.65 -2.95 7.75
C GLY A 54 -25.94 -1.89 6.66
N VAL A 55 -25.21 -1.92 5.55
CA VAL A 55 -25.34 -0.96 4.44
C VAL A 55 -25.99 -1.66 3.24
N PRO A 56 -27.14 -1.19 2.71
CA PRO A 56 -27.85 -1.82 1.61
C PRO A 56 -27.17 -1.55 0.24
N SER A 57 -25.87 -1.68 0.19
CA SER A 57 -25.05 -1.47 -1.00
C SER A 57 -23.82 -2.36 -0.93
N PRO A 58 -23.37 -2.96 -2.02
CA PRO A 58 -22.12 -3.73 -2.03
C PRO A 58 -20.94 -2.87 -1.60
N ILE A 59 -20.18 -3.36 -0.64
CA ILE A 59 -18.87 -2.79 -0.27
C ILE A 59 -17.81 -3.76 -0.77
N VAL A 60 -17.00 -3.31 -1.72
CA VAL A 60 -15.95 -4.12 -2.34
C VAL A 60 -14.61 -3.78 -1.74
N VAL A 61 -13.90 -4.78 -1.22
CA VAL A 61 -12.57 -4.66 -0.62
C VAL A 61 -11.55 -5.29 -1.55
N ALA A 62 -10.58 -4.52 -2.02
CA ALA A 62 -9.46 -5.04 -2.81
C ALA A 62 -8.38 -5.63 -1.89
N LEU A 63 -7.85 -6.80 -2.25
CA LEU A 63 -6.93 -7.56 -1.42
C LEU A 63 -5.47 -7.22 -1.72
N GLY A 64 -4.89 -6.35 -0.92
CA GLY A 64 -3.50 -5.88 -1.05
C GLY A 64 -2.45 -6.88 -0.57
N GLU A 65 -2.81 -7.88 0.22
CA GLU A 65 -1.90 -8.93 0.71
C GLU A 65 -1.40 -9.86 -0.42
N ARG A 66 -2.05 -9.86 -1.57
CA ARG A 66 -1.64 -10.68 -2.72
C ARG A 66 -0.40 -10.17 -3.45
N PHE A 67 0.14 -9.03 -3.06
CA PHE A 67 1.40 -8.52 -3.61
C PHE A 67 2.60 -9.34 -3.11
N PRO A 68 3.66 -9.50 -3.95
CA PRO A 68 4.84 -10.28 -3.59
C PRO A 68 5.71 -9.57 -2.55
N MET A 69 6.61 -10.32 -1.92
CA MET A 69 7.72 -9.89 -1.07
C MET A 69 7.33 -9.26 0.26
N ILE A 70 6.35 -8.39 0.30
CA ILE A 70 5.95 -7.64 1.51
C ILE A 70 4.46 -7.78 1.87
N GLU A 71 3.70 -8.55 1.09
CA GLU A 71 2.25 -8.73 1.26
C GLU A 71 1.48 -7.39 1.37
N ALA A 72 1.92 -6.40 0.60
CA ALA A 72 1.31 -5.07 0.60
C ALA A 72 1.53 -4.36 -0.74
N HIS A 73 0.52 -3.60 -1.19
CA HIS A 73 0.57 -2.84 -2.44
C HIS A 73 1.67 -1.76 -2.49
N LYS A 74 2.33 -1.45 -1.38
CA LYS A 74 3.43 -0.47 -1.34
C LYS A 74 4.64 -0.87 -2.18
N VAL A 75 4.80 -2.15 -2.51
CA VAL A 75 5.82 -2.59 -3.48
C VAL A 75 5.56 -1.99 -4.87
N LEU A 76 4.29 -1.83 -5.26
CA LEU A 76 3.91 -1.19 -6.53
C LEU A 76 4.27 0.31 -6.53
N ALA A 77 4.02 1.01 -5.42
CA ALA A 77 4.41 2.41 -5.26
C ALA A 77 5.93 2.60 -5.41
N ALA A 78 6.71 1.76 -4.71
CA ALA A 78 8.17 1.78 -4.79
C ALA A 78 8.69 1.46 -6.21
N TYR A 79 8.13 0.43 -6.85
CA TYR A 79 8.44 0.11 -8.23
C TYR A 79 8.14 1.28 -9.18
N GLY A 80 6.98 1.92 -9.02
CA GLY A 80 6.56 3.08 -9.81
C GLY A 80 7.46 4.30 -9.65
N CYS A 81 8.17 4.43 -8.53
CA CYS A 81 9.16 5.49 -8.31
C CYS A 81 10.54 5.14 -8.88
N LEU A 82 11.03 3.92 -8.66
CA LEU A 82 12.40 3.51 -9.04
C LEU A 82 12.53 3.19 -10.54
N ALA A 83 11.63 2.39 -11.09
CA ALA A 83 11.75 1.88 -12.45
C ALA A 83 11.83 2.99 -13.53
N PRO A 84 11.00 4.06 -13.49
CA PRO A 84 11.13 5.15 -14.46
C PRO A 84 12.49 5.87 -14.38
N ARG A 85 13.04 6.07 -13.19
CA ARG A 85 14.34 6.73 -13.01
C ARG A 85 15.50 5.88 -13.53
N LEU A 86 15.41 4.54 -13.38
CA LEU A 86 16.37 3.61 -13.98
C LEU A 86 16.33 3.69 -15.50
N VAL A 87 15.14 3.59 -16.11
CA VAL A 87 14.98 3.57 -17.56
C VAL A 87 15.38 4.89 -18.20
N THR A 88 15.17 6.01 -17.53
CA THR A 88 15.52 7.36 -18.02
C THR A 88 16.94 7.79 -17.68
N GLY A 89 17.71 6.97 -16.96
CA GLY A 89 19.08 7.29 -16.54
C GLY A 89 19.17 8.33 -15.40
N GLN A 90 18.04 8.64 -14.74
CA GLN A 90 18.02 9.52 -13.56
C GLN A 90 18.52 8.82 -12.29
N PHE A 91 18.63 7.50 -12.32
CA PHE A 91 19.20 6.68 -11.26
C PHE A 91 20.19 5.68 -11.89
N ASP A 92 21.45 5.75 -11.50
CA ASP A 92 22.49 4.81 -11.89
C ASP A 92 22.71 3.79 -10.77
N PRO A 93 22.37 2.51 -10.95
CA PRO A 93 22.49 1.49 -9.90
C PRO A 93 23.95 1.22 -9.50
N THR A 94 24.94 1.62 -10.30
CA THR A 94 26.36 1.44 -10.01
C THR A 94 26.95 2.57 -9.18
N ALA A 95 26.32 3.73 -9.17
CA ALA A 95 26.80 4.95 -8.49
C ALA A 95 25.88 5.39 -7.34
N HIS A 96 24.58 5.12 -7.45
CA HIS A 96 23.57 5.63 -6.52
C HIS A 96 23.06 4.57 -5.55
N LYS A 97 22.61 5.05 -4.37
CA LYS A 97 21.83 4.30 -3.39
C LYS A 97 20.39 4.84 -3.39
N ALA A 98 19.42 3.94 -3.41
CA ALA A 98 18.00 4.30 -3.31
C ALA A 98 17.59 4.37 -1.83
N LEU A 99 17.32 5.56 -1.32
CA LEU A 99 16.93 5.81 0.06
C LEU A 99 15.40 5.84 0.17
N TRP A 100 14.85 5.00 1.05
CA TRP A 100 13.42 4.78 1.21
C TRP A 100 12.94 5.22 2.60
N PRO A 101 12.62 6.51 2.79
CA PRO A 101 12.10 7.03 4.05
C PRO A 101 10.64 6.61 4.25
N SER A 102 10.34 5.90 5.34
CA SER A 102 8.98 5.53 5.71
C SER A 102 8.95 4.80 7.04
N THR A 103 7.82 4.86 7.74
CA THR A 103 7.59 4.12 8.98
C THR A 103 7.36 2.61 8.78
N GLY A 104 7.21 2.11 7.53
CA GLY A 104 6.91 0.68 7.36
C GLY A 104 6.93 0.14 5.93
N ASN A 105 5.74 -0.14 5.38
CA ASN A 105 5.62 -0.93 4.15
C ASN A 105 6.25 -0.28 2.90
N TYR A 106 6.35 1.04 2.84
CA TYR A 106 7.01 1.67 1.69
C TYR A 106 8.52 1.47 1.70
N CYS A 107 9.21 1.59 2.85
CA CYS A 107 10.63 1.30 2.92
C CYS A 107 10.92 -0.18 2.66
N ARG A 108 10.09 -1.12 3.17
CA ARG A 108 10.18 -2.54 2.84
C ARG A 108 10.03 -2.78 1.33
N GLY A 109 9.00 -2.19 0.72
CA GLY A 109 8.78 -2.25 -0.73
C GLY A 109 9.95 -1.70 -1.53
N GLY A 110 10.50 -0.57 -1.09
CA GLY A 110 11.65 0.07 -1.72
C GLY A 110 12.92 -0.78 -1.67
N VAL A 111 13.25 -1.33 -0.51
CA VAL A 111 14.37 -2.26 -0.34
C VAL A 111 14.19 -3.51 -1.19
N ALA A 112 12.97 -4.09 -1.20
CA ALA A 112 12.67 -5.27 -2.00
C ALA A 112 12.86 -5.01 -3.50
N VAL A 113 12.26 -3.94 -4.02
CA VAL A 113 12.38 -3.57 -5.45
C VAL A 113 13.83 -3.25 -5.81
N SER A 114 14.53 -2.50 -4.94
CA SER A 114 15.95 -2.19 -5.16
C SER A 114 16.76 -3.47 -5.32
N ARG A 115 16.59 -4.41 -4.39
CA ARG A 115 17.36 -5.69 -4.41
C ARG A 115 17.11 -6.49 -5.67
N ILE A 116 15.85 -6.69 -6.07
CA ILE A 116 15.54 -7.52 -7.25
C ILE A 116 15.89 -6.82 -8.57
N MET A 117 16.02 -5.49 -8.56
CA MET A 117 16.48 -4.69 -9.72
C MET A 117 18.00 -4.46 -9.71
N GLY A 118 18.75 -5.09 -8.78
CA GLY A 118 20.21 -4.98 -8.71
C GLY A 118 20.71 -3.63 -8.17
N CYS A 119 19.86 -2.90 -7.43
CA CYS A 119 20.19 -1.60 -6.84
C CYS A 119 20.46 -1.75 -5.33
N ARG A 120 21.29 -0.86 -4.77
CA ARG A 120 21.45 -0.75 -3.32
C ARG A 120 20.28 0.05 -2.73
N GLY A 121 19.43 -0.60 -1.90
CA GLY A 121 18.31 0.02 -1.19
C GLY A 121 18.64 0.26 0.27
N VAL A 122 18.36 1.47 0.76
CA VAL A 122 18.56 1.91 2.15
C VAL A 122 17.21 2.22 2.76
N ALA A 123 16.87 1.59 3.89
CA ALA A 123 15.66 1.88 4.66
C ALA A 123 15.94 2.96 5.71
N ILE A 124 15.06 3.94 5.85
CA ILE A 124 15.13 4.97 6.90
C ILE A 124 13.80 4.94 7.64
N LEU A 125 13.81 4.54 8.91
CA LEU A 125 12.59 4.37 9.70
C LEU A 125 12.82 4.59 11.20
N PRO A 126 11.76 4.92 11.98
CA PRO A 126 11.89 5.12 13.41
C PRO A 126 12.30 3.85 14.16
N GLU A 127 13.09 4.02 15.22
CA GLU A 127 13.65 2.90 16.00
C GLU A 127 12.63 2.09 16.79
N LEU A 128 11.46 2.69 17.12
CA LEU A 128 10.40 2.02 17.87
C LEU A 128 9.40 1.26 16.97
N MET A 129 9.72 1.07 15.71
CA MET A 129 8.95 0.19 14.83
C MET A 129 9.08 -1.27 15.27
N SER A 130 8.14 -2.13 14.84
CA SER A 130 8.09 -3.53 15.27
C SER A 130 9.39 -4.29 14.98
N ALA A 131 9.79 -5.16 15.89
CA ALA A 131 10.97 -6.03 15.73
C ALA A 131 10.90 -6.89 14.45
N GLU A 132 9.69 -7.30 14.07
CA GLU A 132 9.43 -8.07 12.86
C GLU A 132 9.80 -7.28 11.59
N ARG A 133 9.50 -5.98 11.54
CA ARG A 133 9.90 -5.11 10.41
C ARG A 133 11.40 -5.02 10.28
N PHE A 134 12.10 -4.84 11.40
CA PHE A 134 13.56 -4.80 11.40
C PHE A 134 14.17 -6.13 10.97
N ALA A 135 13.70 -7.25 11.51
CA ALA A 135 14.16 -8.58 11.12
C ALA A 135 13.97 -8.85 9.62
N TRP A 136 12.84 -8.39 9.06
CA TRP A 136 12.60 -8.48 7.63
C TRP A 136 13.60 -7.61 6.84
N LEU A 137 13.79 -6.34 7.22
CA LEU A 137 14.71 -5.43 6.54
C LEU A 137 16.16 -5.93 6.59
N GLU A 138 16.64 -6.37 7.75
CA GLU A 138 17.99 -6.91 7.94
C GLU A 138 18.25 -8.14 7.06
N LYS A 139 17.23 -8.94 6.77
CA LYS A 139 17.31 -10.07 5.82
C LYS A 139 17.38 -9.60 4.36
N TRP A 140 16.78 -8.45 4.04
CA TRP A 140 16.61 -7.99 2.66
C TRP A 140 17.66 -6.98 2.19
N VAL A 141 18.24 -6.17 3.07
CA VAL A 141 19.33 -5.26 2.71
C VAL A 141 20.61 -6.04 2.38
N SER A 142 21.49 -5.44 1.59
CA SER A 142 22.78 -6.03 1.26
C SER A 142 23.84 -5.81 2.35
N ASP A 143 23.68 -4.74 3.12
CA ASP A 143 24.57 -4.34 4.20
C ASP A 143 23.68 -3.96 5.41
N PRO A 144 23.91 -4.49 6.61
CA PRO A 144 23.16 -4.08 7.81
C PRO A 144 23.15 -2.57 8.07
N ALA A 145 24.19 -1.85 7.64
CA ALA A 145 24.25 -0.40 7.72
C ALA A 145 23.23 0.33 6.83
N ASP A 146 22.56 -0.39 5.91
CA ASP A 146 21.51 0.15 5.05
C ASP A 146 20.13 0.19 5.76
N VAL A 147 20.07 -0.16 7.05
CA VAL A 147 18.90 0.05 7.91
C VAL A 147 19.20 1.17 8.89
N ILE A 148 18.80 2.38 8.51
CA ILE A 148 19.03 3.59 9.31
C ILE A 148 17.83 3.80 10.24
N ARG A 149 18.10 3.85 11.55
CA ARG A 149 17.10 4.04 12.59
C ARG A 149 17.09 5.51 13.02
N THR A 150 15.92 6.13 12.96
CA THR A 150 15.72 7.50 13.49
C THR A 150 15.02 7.42 14.86
N PRO A 151 15.17 8.44 15.72
CA PRO A 151 14.47 8.46 17.00
C PRO A 151 12.94 8.44 16.84
N GLY A 152 12.23 7.72 17.71
CA GLY A 152 10.80 7.79 17.87
C GLY A 152 9.99 6.63 17.28
N SER A 153 8.70 6.88 17.06
CA SER A 153 7.65 5.92 16.67
C SER A 153 7.01 6.25 15.31
N GLU A 154 5.86 5.64 15.00
CA GLU A 154 5.08 5.88 13.77
C GLU A 154 4.84 7.37 13.49
N SER A 155 4.64 8.18 14.53
CA SER A 155 4.34 9.61 14.41
C SER A 155 5.58 10.50 14.19
N ASN A 156 6.81 9.94 14.26
CA ASN A 156 8.06 10.69 14.18
C ASN A 156 8.58 10.82 12.74
N VAL A 157 7.77 11.37 11.86
CA VAL A 157 8.11 11.56 10.44
C VAL A 157 9.13 12.68 10.24
N LYS A 158 9.15 13.70 11.13
CA LYS A 158 10.10 14.80 11.04
C LYS A 158 11.55 14.32 11.16
N GLU A 159 11.83 13.44 12.10
CA GLU A 159 13.16 12.86 12.34
C GLU A 159 13.67 12.08 11.11
N ILE A 160 12.75 11.42 10.39
CA ILE A 160 13.05 10.80 9.09
C ILE A 160 13.45 11.85 8.05
N TYR A 161 12.73 12.98 7.97
CA TYR A 161 13.05 14.05 7.03
C TYR A 161 14.37 14.74 7.35
N ASP A 162 14.67 14.97 8.64
CA ASP A 162 15.94 15.55 9.07
C ASP A 162 17.11 14.64 8.66
N GLU A 163 16.98 13.33 8.84
CA GLU A 163 18.00 12.37 8.40
C GLU A 163 18.11 12.32 6.86
N CYS A 164 17.00 12.38 6.13
CA CYS A 164 17.03 12.50 4.68
C CYS A 164 17.79 13.76 4.23
N ALA A 165 17.53 14.90 4.83
CA ALA A 165 18.22 16.16 4.52
C ALA A 165 19.73 16.08 4.79
N ARG A 166 20.13 15.36 5.84
CA ARG A 166 21.55 15.09 6.13
C ARG A 166 22.19 14.20 5.07
N LEU A 167 21.49 13.13 4.65
CA LEU A 167 21.99 12.17 3.68
C LEU A 167 22.03 12.73 2.25
N ASP A 168 21.17 13.69 1.92
CA ASP A 168 21.08 14.34 0.60
C ASP A 168 22.33 15.20 0.28
N GLN A 169 23.20 15.45 1.27
CA GLN A 169 24.49 16.12 1.06
C GLN A 169 25.48 15.24 0.27
N ASP A 170 25.26 13.94 0.21
CA ASP A 170 26.03 13.01 -0.60
C ASP A 170 25.26 12.70 -1.91
N ALA A 171 25.80 13.14 -3.04
CA ALA A 171 25.20 12.99 -4.35
C ALA A 171 25.00 11.51 -4.79
N SER A 172 25.63 10.55 -4.11
CA SER A 172 25.37 9.12 -4.33
C SER A 172 24.03 8.66 -3.74
N ASN A 173 23.41 9.44 -2.86
CA ASN A 173 22.13 9.15 -2.24
C ASN A 173 21.00 9.77 -3.05
N VAL A 174 20.03 8.94 -3.46
CA VAL A 174 18.81 9.40 -4.13
C VAL A 174 17.62 9.08 -3.24
N ILE A 175 16.94 10.12 -2.76
CA ILE A 175 15.83 9.99 -1.84
C ILE A 175 14.53 9.78 -2.60
N PHE A 176 13.85 8.66 -2.31
CA PHE A 176 12.53 8.33 -2.83
C PHE A 176 11.45 8.65 -1.79
N ASN A 177 11.14 9.94 -1.62
CA ASN A 177 10.12 10.37 -0.68
C ASN A 177 8.72 10.19 -1.29
N GLN A 178 7.95 9.19 -0.80
CA GLN A 178 6.61 8.88 -1.32
C GLN A 178 5.62 10.05 -1.28
N PHE A 179 5.85 11.05 -0.43
CA PHE A 179 4.98 12.22 -0.30
C PHE A 179 5.21 13.27 -1.40
N CYS A 180 6.31 13.13 -2.17
CA CYS A 180 6.70 14.05 -3.25
C CYS A 180 6.89 13.34 -4.60
N GLU A 181 6.85 12.00 -4.65
CA GLU A 181 7.12 11.21 -5.85
C GLU A 181 5.88 11.06 -6.73
N PHE A 182 5.86 11.72 -7.89
CA PHE A 182 4.79 11.53 -8.89
C PHE A 182 4.75 10.12 -9.47
N GLY A 183 5.84 9.35 -9.41
CA GLY A 183 5.85 7.93 -9.74
C GLY A 183 4.86 7.12 -8.90
N ASN A 184 4.73 7.44 -7.62
CA ASN A 184 3.73 6.88 -6.72
C ASN A 184 2.29 7.16 -7.22
N VAL A 185 1.99 8.41 -7.56
CA VAL A 185 0.69 8.84 -8.10
C VAL A 185 0.38 8.12 -9.42
N LEU A 186 1.31 8.15 -10.36
CA LEU A 186 1.11 7.56 -11.69
C LEU A 186 0.91 6.04 -11.63
N ALA A 187 1.64 5.33 -10.75
CA ALA A 187 1.47 3.91 -10.55
C ALA A 187 0.04 3.59 -10.07
N HIS A 188 -0.45 4.32 -9.07
CA HIS A 188 -1.81 4.09 -8.57
C HIS A 188 -2.90 4.54 -9.55
N TYR A 189 -2.76 5.70 -10.18
CA TYR A 189 -3.70 6.13 -11.22
C TYR A 189 -3.80 5.14 -12.38
N ARG A 190 -2.64 4.70 -12.91
CA ARG A 190 -2.57 3.86 -14.11
C ARG A 190 -2.84 2.39 -13.86
N LEU A 191 -2.39 1.85 -12.74
CA LEU A 191 -2.42 0.42 -12.46
C LEU A 191 -3.50 0.08 -11.43
N THR A 192 -3.49 0.71 -10.26
CA THR A 192 -4.48 0.44 -9.21
C THR A 192 -5.88 0.87 -9.66
N GLY A 193 -6.02 2.09 -10.17
CA GLY A 193 -7.33 2.58 -10.62
C GLY A 193 -7.95 1.72 -11.72
N ARG A 194 -7.15 1.25 -12.70
CA ARG A 194 -7.64 0.31 -13.72
C ARG A 194 -8.00 -1.06 -13.16
N ALA A 195 -7.19 -1.59 -12.24
CA ALA A 195 -7.46 -2.87 -11.60
C ALA A 195 -8.78 -2.83 -10.82
N LEU A 196 -9.00 -1.76 -10.04
CA LEU A 196 -10.23 -1.56 -9.29
C LEU A 196 -11.43 -1.30 -10.20
N GLY A 197 -11.24 -0.57 -11.30
CA GLY A 197 -12.27 -0.42 -12.34
C GLY A 197 -12.69 -1.77 -12.92
N HIS A 198 -11.73 -2.68 -13.16
CA HIS A 198 -12.02 -4.05 -13.62
C HIS A 198 -12.80 -4.84 -12.55
N VAL A 199 -12.45 -4.72 -11.27
CA VAL A 199 -13.23 -5.33 -10.18
C VAL A 199 -14.66 -4.79 -10.18
N PHE A 200 -14.85 -3.49 -10.30
CA PHE A 200 -16.18 -2.89 -10.37
C PHE A 200 -16.99 -3.43 -11.54
N GLU A 201 -16.42 -3.48 -12.74
CA GLU A 201 -17.09 -4.04 -13.92
C GLU A 201 -17.48 -5.51 -13.72
N HIS A 202 -16.61 -6.30 -13.09
CA HIS A 202 -16.90 -7.70 -12.77
C HIS A 202 -18.09 -7.83 -11.81
N VAL A 203 -18.11 -7.05 -10.72
CA VAL A 203 -19.21 -7.06 -9.74
C VAL A 203 -20.51 -6.55 -10.39
N ARG A 204 -20.43 -5.47 -11.19
CA ARG A 204 -21.58 -4.90 -11.92
C ARG A 204 -22.21 -5.88 -12.89
N ALA A 205 -21.45 -6.78 -13.48
CA ALA A 205 -21.98 -7.81 -14.39
C ALA A 205 -23.03 -8.72 -13.72
N SER A 206 -22.89 -8.95 -12.42
CA SER A 206 -23.86 -9.71 -11.61
C SER A 206 -24.96 -8.84 -10.98
N HIS A 207 -24.84 -7.52 -11.05
CA HIS A 207 -25.75 -6.55 -10.43
C HIS A 207 -26.12 -5.45 -11.44
N PRO A 208 -27.03 -5.72 -12.40
CA PRO A 208 -27.42 -4.74 -13.41
C PRO A 208 -27.92 -3.42 -12.78
N GLY A 209 -27.42 -2.30 -13.27
CA GLY A 209 -27.79 -0.99 -12.76
C GLY A 209 -26.93 -0.49 -11.59
N LEU A 210 -25.95 -1.28 -11.15
CA LEU A 210 -25.00 -0.83 -10.11
C LEU A 210 -24.13 0.32 -10.64
N GLU A 211 -24.03 1.39 -9.85
CA GLU A 211 -23.16 2.54 -10.09
C GLU A 211 -22.04 2.58 -9.05
N LEU A 212 -20.85 3.00 -9.46
CA LEU A 212 -19.73 3.19 -8.54
C LEU A 212 -19.91 4.51 -7.80
N PHE A 213 -20.44 4.46 -6.59
CA PHE A 213 -20.72 5.67 -5.79
C PHE A 213 -19.42 6.33 -5.28
N ALA A 214 -18.52 5.54 -4.68
CA ALA A 214 -17.31 6.08 -4.08
C ALA A 214 -16.14 5.10 -4.09
N TYR A 215 -14.96 5.66 -4.14
CA TYR A 215 -13.70 5.00 -3.80
C TYR A 215 -13.22 5.51 -2.44
N THR A 216 -13.00 4.60 -1.50
CA THR A 216 -12.56 4.92 -0.15
C THR A 216 -11.14 4.38 0.06
N SER A 217 -10.23 5.23 0.51
CA SER A 217 -8.84 4.85 0.79
C SER A 217 -8.33 5.51 2.06
N ALA A 218 -7.77 4.69 2.95
CA ALA A 218 -6.96 5.20 4.05
C ALA A 218 -5.69 5.85 3.47
N THR A 219 -5.36 7.05 3.94
CA THR A 219 -4.31 7.87 3.34
C THR A 219 -3.21 8.24 4.32
N GLY A 220 -1.96 8.09 3.88
CA GLY A 220 -0.77 8.69 4.44
C GLY A 220 -0.12 9.54 3.34
N SER A 221 0.61 8.90 2.39
CA SER A 221 1.29 9.59 1.29
C SER A 221 0.37 10.06 0.15
N ALA A 222 -0.93 9.82 0.22
CA ALA A 222 -1.95 10.12 -0.80
C ALA A 222 -1.78 9.39 -2.15
N GLY A 223 -0.75 8.56 -2.33
CA GLY A 223 -0.54 7.85 -3.60
C GLY A 223 -1.76 7.02 -4.03
N THR A 224 -2.35 6.26 -3.10
CA THR A 224 -3.54 5.44 -3.38
C THR A 224 -4.78 6.25 -3.73
N LEU A 225 -4.90 7.50 -3.27
CA LEU A 225 -6.03 8.37 -3.64
C LEU A 225 -6.08 8.64 -5.14
N SER A 226 -4.94 8.61 -5.83
CA SER A 226 -4.90 8.79 -7.28
C SER A 226 -5.54 7.62 -8.07
N ALA A 227 -5.72 6.45 -7.45
CA ALA A 227 -6.59 5.42 -8.02
C ALA A 227 -8.05 5.87 -8.03
N GLY A 228 -8.46 6.66 -7.03
CA GLY A 228 -9.75 7.35 -7.00
C GLY A 228 -9.89 8.39 -8.11
N ASP A 229 -8.84 9.16 -8.41
CA ASP A 229 -8.84 10.08 -9.54
C ASP A 229 -9.19 9.33 -10.85
N ARG A 230 -8.58 8.16 -11.04
CA ARG A 230 -8.88 7.32 -12.20
C ARG A 230 -10.32 6.80 -12.21
N LEU A 231 -10.82 6.34 -11.08
CA LEU A 231 -12.20 5.84 -10.96
C LEU A 231 -13.22 6.96 -11.12
N LYS A 232 -12.87 8.18 -10.70
CA LYS A 232 -13.68 9.37 -10.92
C LYS A 232 -13.76 9.73 -12.41
N ASP A 233 -12.62 9.66 -13.12
CA ASP A 233 -12.56 9.91 -14.57
C ASP A 233 -13.36 8.87 -15.35
N ASP A 234 -13.25 7.57 -14.98
CA ASP A 234 -13.90 6.49 -15.73
C ASP A 234 -15.39 6.30 -15.37
N PHE A 235 -15.79 6.52 -14.11
CA PHE A 235 -17.11 6.15 -13.59
C PHE A 235 -17.82 7.27 -12.83
N GLY A 236 -17.22 8.43 -12.64
CA GLY A 236 -17.79 9.51 -11.85
C GLY A 236 -17.79 9.28 -10.34
N ALA A 237 -17.00 8.31 -9.86
CA ALA A 237 -16.93 7.94 -8.44
C ALA A 237 -16.47 9.11 -7.56
N LYS A 238 -17.01 9.23 -6.35
CA LYS A 238 -16.50 10.15 -5.34
C LYS A 238 -15.24 9.60 -4.70
N ILE A 239 -14.34 10.48 -4.28
CA ILE A 239 -13.11 10.11 -3.59
C ILE A 239 -13.26 10.42 -2.10
N VAL A 240 -13.14 9.39 -1.26
CA VAL A 240 -13.20 9.47 0.19
C VAL A 240 -11.82 9.16 0.76
N ALA A 241 -11.16 10.18 1.29
CA ALA A 241 -9.91 10.01 2.04
C ALA A 241 -10.23 9.68 3.50
N VAL A 242 -9.60 8.63 4.03
CA VAL A 242 -9.75 8.24 5.44
C VAL A 242 -8.44 8.47 6.15
N GLU A 243 -8.47 9.14 7.29
CA GLU A 243 -7.31 9.38 8.14
C GLU A 243 -7.57 8.98 9.59
N ALA A 244 -6.50 8.84 10.39
CA ALA A 244 -6.63 8.63 11.82
C ALA A 244 -7.21 9.88 12.50
N LEU A 245 -8.24 9.71 13.33
CA LEU A 245 -8.84 10.83 14.07
C LEU A 245 -7.86 11.45 15.07
N GLU A 246 -6.92 10.66 15.55
CA GLU A 246 -5.83 11.08 16.43
C GLU A 246 -4.72 11.85 15.69
N CYS A 247 -4.66 11.71 14.33
CA CYS A 247 -3.77 12.46 13.45
C CYS A 247 -4.55 13.10 12.28
N PRO A 248 -5.42 14.10 12.55
CA PRO A 248 -6.39 14.63 11.60
C PRO A 248 -5.80 15.72 10.72
N THR A 249 -4.85 15.39 9.88
CA THR A 249 -4.09 16.34 9.04
C THR A 249 -4.98 17.07 8.04
N LEU A 250 -5.86 16.34 7.35
CA LEU A 250 -6.78 16.91 6.36
C LEU A 250 -7.97 17.59 7.03
N LEU A 251 -8.57 16.96 8.05
CA LEU A 251 -9.77 17.46 8.72
C LEU A 251 -9.54 18.70 9.56
N ARG A 252 -8.40 18.80 10.23
CA ARG A 252 -8.15 19.82 11.26
C ARG A 252 -6.76 20.47 11.19
N ASN A 253 -5.97 20.17 10.17
CA ASN A 253 -4.58 20.58 10.08
C ASN A 253 -3.80 20.22 11.38
N GLY A 254 -4.10 19.04 11.93
CA GLY A 254 -3.56 18.52 13.18
C GLY A 254 -2.68 17.30 12.99
N PHE A 255 -2.00 16.93 14.06
CA PHE A 255 -1.27 15.67 14.13
C PHE A 255 -1.23 15.18 15.58
N GLY A 256 -1.01 13.88 15.75
CA GLY A 256 -0.87 13.25 17.06
C GLY A 256 -0.41 11.81 16.94
N GLU A 257 -0.13 11.22 18.09
CA GLU A 257 0.18 9.80 18.22
C GLU A 257 -1.06 8.96 17.89
N HIS A 258 -0.89 7.89 17.11
CA HIS A 258 -1.95 6.96 16.74
C HIS A 258 -1.42 5.54 16.58
N ASN A 259 -2.31 4.53 16.72
CA ASN A 259 -1.99 3.11 16.59
C ASN A 259 -2.17 2.59 15.16
N ILE A 260 -3.03 3.22 14.36
CA ILE A 260 -3.31 2.81 12.99
C ILE A 260 -2.03 2.95 12.17
N GLN A 261 -1.46 1.84 11.72
CA GLN A 261 -0.18 1.82 11.04
C GLN A 261 -0.30 2.15 9.55
N GLY A 262 0.72 2.80 9.00
CA GLY A 262 0.86 3.06 7.56
C GLY A 262 0.03 4.23 7.02
N ILE A 263 -0.61 4.99 7.89
CA ILE A 263 -1.33 6.23 7.56
C ILE A 263 -0.93 7.36 8.52
N GLY A 264 -1.40 8.56 8.25
CA GLY A 264 -1.05 9.74 9.04
C GLY A 264 0.26 10.39 8.59
N ASP A 265 0.27 11.70 8.59
CA ASP A 265 1.45 12.55 8.41
C ASP A 265 1.16 13.89 9.07
N LYS A 266 2.22 14.64 9.36
CA LYS A 266 2.12 16.02 9.91
C LYS A 266 1.80 17.05 8.84
N HIS A 267 1.85 16.67 7.56
CA HIS A 267 1.66 17.55 6.42
C HIS A 267 0.77 16.90 5.37
N VAL A 268 0.00 17.71 4.66
CA VAL A 268 -0.67 17.26 3.43
C VAL A 268 0.41 16.93 2.39
N PRO A 269 0.46 15.71 1.86
CA PRO A 269 1.45 15.32 0.89
C PRO A 269 1.45 16.20 -0.35
N TYR A 270 2.61 16.55 -0.87
CA TYR A 270 2.74 17.38 -2.08
C TYR A 270 2.03 16.78 -3.29
N VAL A 271 2.01 15.45 -3.36
CA VAL A 271 1.36 14.71 -4.46
C VAL A 271 -0.15 14.55 -4.30
N HIS A 272 -0.75 15.03 -3.21
CA HIS A 272 -2.18 14.90 -2.97
C HIS A 272 -2.98 15.90 -3.82
N ASN A 273 -3.83 15.39 -4.70
CA ASN A 273 -4.81 16.20 -5.43
C ASN A 273 -6.00 16.54 -4.52
N VAL A 274 -5.77 17.47 -3.59
CA VAL A 274 -6.76 17.83 -2.54
C VAL A 274 -8.08 18.33 -3.15
N MET A 275 -8.01 19.07 -4.26
CA MET A 275 -9.19 19.63 -4.91
C MET A 275 -10.07 18.56 -5.57
N ASN A 276 -9.57 17.38 -5.78
CA ASN A 276 -10.32 16.26 -6.36
C ASN A 276 -10.90 15.31 -5.28
N THR A 277 -10.47 15.45 -4.03
CA THR A 277 -11.02 14.69 -2.88
C THR A 277 -12.39 15.25 -2.50
N ASP A 278 -13.42 14.40 -2.52
CA ASP A 278 -14.80 14.83 -2.26
C ASP A 278 -15.13 14.84 -0.76
N LEU A 279 -14.61 13.87 -0.02
CA LEU A 279 -14.89 13.69 1.41
C LEU A 279 -13.62 13.31 2.17
N VAL A 280 -13.53 13.76 3.42
CA VAL A 280 -12.50 13.30 4.37
C VAL A 280 -13.20 12.75 5.60
N VAL A 281 -12.80 11.57 6.05
CA VAL A 281 -13.38 10.86 7.19
C VAL A 281 -12.27 10.51 8.18
N GLY A 282 -12.49 10.82 9.46
CA GLY A 282 -11.61 10.40 10.55
C GLY A 282 -12.10 9.08 11.17
N ILE A 283 -11.21 8.11 11.34
CA ILE A 283 -11.45 6.85 12.05
C ILE A 283 -10.54 6.80 13.27
N SER A 284 -11.11 6.54 14.45
CA SER A 284 -10.32 6.47 15.68
C SER A 284 -9.57 5.14 15.81
N ASP A 285 -8.45 5.17 16.52
CA ASP A 285 -7.73 3.97 16.95
C ASP A 285 -8.66 2.99 17.67
N ALA A 286 -9.52 3.47 18.57
CA ALA A 286 -10.46 2.62 19.30
C ALA A 286 -11.44 1.87 18.39
N ALA A 287 -11.85 2.46 17.27
CA ALA A 287 -12.73 1.79 16.30
C ALA A 287 -11.97 0.68 15.55
N THR A 288 -10.75 0.95 15.11
CA THR A 288 -9.92 -0.05 14.41
C THR A 288 -9.48 -1.19 15.32
N ASP A 289 -9.08 -0.89 16.57
CA ASP A 289 -8.71 -1.89 17.57
C ASP A 289 -9.89 -2.79 17.92
N SER A 290 -11.09 -2.22 18.00
CA SER A 290 -12.33 -2.99 18.24
C SER A 290 -12.63 -3.94 17.09
N LEU A 291 -12.48 -3.50 15.83
CA LEU A 291 -12.66 -4.37 14.66
C LEU A 291 -11.58 -5.46 14.62
N LEU A 292 -10.34 -5.12 14.91
CA LEU A 292 -9.24 -6.08 14.99
C LEU A 292 -9.57 -7.19 16.01
N TYR A 293 -10.04 -6.82 17.21
CA TYR A 293 -10.46 -7.78 18.22
C TYR A 293 -11.64 -8.65 17.77
N LEU A 294 -12.68 -8.04 17.19
CA LEU A 294 -13.88 -8.76 16.76
C LEU A 294 -13.59 -9.87 15.74
N PHE A 295 -12.66 -9.63 14.80
CA PHE A 295 -12.37 -10.56 13.73
C PHE A 295 -11.16 -11.48 13.99
N ASN A 296 -10.26 -11.13 14.90
CA ASN A 296 -9.04 -11.90 15.13
C ASN A 296 -9.00 -12.65 16.48
N ASP A 297 -9.85 -12.27 17.45
CA ASP A 297 -9.96 -12.97 18.72
C ASP A 297 -11.16 -13.94 18.73
N GLU A 298 -11.00 -15.12 19.32
CA GLU A 298 -12.09 -16.12 19.34
C GLU A 298 -13.33 -15.63 20.10
N ALA A 299 -13.17 -14.85 21.16
CA ALA A 299 -14.31 -14.26 21.87
C ALA A 299 -15.06 -13.25 20.99
N GLY A 300 -14.34 -12.46 20.18
CA GLY A 300 -14.92 -11.55 19.19
C GLY A 300 -15.68 -12.30 18.10
N ARG A 301 -15.07 -13.33 17.51
CA ARG A 301 -15.70 -14.18 16.50
C ARG A 301 -16.95 -14.90 17.04
N SER A 302 -16.88 -15.44 18.26
CA SER A 302 -18.05 -16.04 18.93
C SER A 302 -19.19 -15.04 19.11
N PHE A 303 -18.86 -13.81 19.53
CA PHE A 303 -19.84 -12.73 19.64
C PHE A 303 -20.53 -12.43 18.30
N LEU A 304 -19.77 -12.35 17.21
CA LEU A 304 -20.32 -12.12 15.87
C LEU A 304 -21.28 -13.24 15.44
N ARG A 305 -20.87 -14.51 15.63
CA ARG A 305 -21.70 -15.68 15.28
C ARG A 305 -22.95 -15.78 16.15
N GLU A 306 -22.77 -15.78 17.49
CA GLU A 306 -23.83 -16.14 18.43
C GLU A 306 -24.78 -14.99 18.76
N ARG A 307 -24.25 -13.77 18.80
CA ARG A 307 -25.04 -12.58 19.21
C ARG A 307 -25.47 -11.72 18.04
N LYS A 308 -24.71 -11.71 16.95
CA LYS A 308 -25.01 -10.89 15.76
C LYS A 308 -25.54 -11.73 14.58
N GLY A 309 -25.50 -13.07 14.68
CA GLY A 309 -25.99 -13.95 13.64
C GLY A 309 -25.23 -13.87 12.33
N VAL A 310 -23.95 -13.43 12.39
CA VAL A 310 -23.08 -13.42 11.21
C VAL A 310 -22.75 -14.87 10.82
N ALA A 311 -22.88 -15.18 9.55
CA ALA A 311 -22.60 -16.52 9.05
C ALA A 311 -21.13 -16.91 9.32
N PRO A 312 -20.88 -18.17 9.78
CA PRO A 312 -19.53 -18.60 10.17
C PRO A 312 -18.47 -18.34 9.09
N GLU A 313 -18.80 -18.60 7.81
CA GLU A 313 -17.94 -18.40 6.66
C GLU A 313 -17.54 -16.93 6.39
N LEU A 314 -18.19 -15.98 7.06
CA LEU A 314 -17.85 -14.54 6.98
C LEU A 314 -17.02 -14.08 8.17
N VAL A 315 -16.84 -14.95 9.16
CA VAL A 315 -16.11 -14.64 10.41
C VAL A 315 -14.75 -15.33 10.42
N GLU A 316 -14.61 -16.44 9.71
CA GLU A 316 -13.38 -17.21 9.53
C GLU A 316 -12.54 -16.70 8.35
#